data_5c7424991cb997e91d7ec1da9653b9ea
#
_entry.id   5c7424991cb997e91d7ec1da9653b9ea
#
_cell.length_a   1.000
_cell.length_b   1.000
_cell.length_c   1.000
_cell.angle_alpha   90.00
_cell.angle_beta   90.00
_cell.angle_gamma   90.00
#
_symmetry.space_group_name_H-M   'P 1'
#
loop_
_entity.id
_entity.type
_entity.pdbx_description
1 polymer ?
#
loop_
_entity_poly.entity_id
_entity_poly.type
_entity_poly.pdbx_seq_one_letter_code
_entity_poly.pdbx_strand_id
1 'polypeptide(L)'
;NVIEGKQDRFGIIASGKAYNDMRQALVDLRLDDDTCRSLGIRVHKVNVVWPLEATITRDFAQGLQEILVVEEKRQVIEYQLKEELYNWRADVRPNVLGKFDEVPGDNSGGEWSMPNPSQNWLLRPKADLAPAPTAIATARRLKTLGVPEPVVQRMAAGPAIIEARERALAETQMDPSG
;
A
#
# COMPACT_ATOMS: atom_id res chain seq x y z
N ASN A 1 7.45 7.54 -12.14
CA ASN A 1 7.82 6.80 -10.93
C ASN A 1 8.78 7.66 -10.09
N VAL A 2 8.76 7.44 -8.76
CA VAL A 2 9.67 8.08 -7.79
C VAL A 2 10.79 7.10 -7.41
N ILE A 3 10.43 5.83 -7.26
CA ILE A 3 11.35 4.72 -7.06
C ILE A 3 11.09 3.71 -8.15
N GLU A 4 12.14 3.28 -8.82
CA GLU A 4 12.07 2.27 -9.87
C GLU A 4 13.38 1.50 -9.95
N GLY A 5 13.29 0.20 -10.08
CA GLY A 5 14.39 -0.75 -10.22
C GLY A 5 14.28 -1.55 -11.52
N LYS A 6 15.24 -2.46 -11.74
CA LYS A 6 15.29 -3.27 -12.97
C LYS A 6 14.38 -4.51 -12.94
N GLN A 7 14.00 -4.96 -11.76
CA GLN A 7 13.25 -6.21 -11.55
C GLN A 7 12.11 -5.99 -10.56
N ASP A 8 11.35 -4.93 -10.78
CA ASP A 8 10.24 -4.58 -9.91
C ASP A 8 9.10 -5.60 -10.03
N ARG A 9 8.57 -5.99 -8.87
CA ARG A 9 7.46 -6.94 -8.76
C ARG A 9 6.28 -6.39 -7.97
N PHE A 10 6.55 -5.45 -7.05
CA PHE A 10 5.55 -4.85 -6.19
C PHE A 10 5.50 -3.35 -6.42
N GLY A 11 4.32 -2.85 -6.77
CA GLY A 11 4.07 -1.43 -6.97
C GLY A 11 3.34 -0.82 -5.79
N ILE A 12 3.67 0.42 -5.44
CA ILE A 12 2.90 1.25 -4.52
C ILE A 12 2.53 2.53 -5.24
N ILE A 13 1.24 2.85 -5.28
CA ILE A 13 0.73 4.07 -5.92
C ILE A 13 -0.07 4.88 -4.91
N ALA A 14 0.22 6.17 -4.82
CA ALA A 14 -0.43 7.08 -3.87
C ALA A 14 -0.41 8.53 -4.37
N SER A 15 -1.25 9.37 -3.78
CA SER A 15 -1.31 10.81 -4.06
C SER A 15 -1.41 11.64 -2.78
N GLY A 16 -1.06 12.92 -2.88
CA GLY A 16 -1.27 13.91 -1.82
C GLY A 16 -0.71 13.49 -0.46
N LYS A 17 -1.51 13.64 0.60
CA LYS A 17 -1.14 13.26 1.97
C LYS A 17 -0.86 11.76 2.08
N ALA A 18 -1.66 10.91 1.42
CA ALA A 18 -1.46 9.47 1.43
C ALA A 18 -0.07 9.06 0.90
N TYR A 19 0.46 9.79 -0.09
CA TYR A 19 1.83 9.60 -0.54
C TYR A 19 2.86 9.88 0.57
N ASN A 20 2.69 10.95 1.33
CA ASN A 20 3.60 11.28 2.42
C ASN A 20 3.53 10.24 3.54
N ASP A 21 2.33 9.80 3.90
CA ASP A 21 2.12 8.74 4.90
C ASP A 21 2.75 7.41 4.45
N MET A 22 2.63 7.07 3.17
CA MET A 22 3.27 5.90 2.57
C MET A 22 4.81 6.02 2.61
N ARG A 23 5.37 7.20 2.29
CA ARG A 23 6.82 7.44 2.39
C ARG A 23 7.31 7.28 3.84
N GLN A 24 6.56 7.80 4.81
CA GLN A 24 6.86 7.61 6.22
C GLN A 24 6.78 6.13 6.62
N ALA A 25 5.77 5.40 6.12
CA ALA A 25 5.65 3.97 6.36
C ALA A 25 6.87 3.17 5.85
N LEU A 26 7.42 3.52 4.68
CA LEU A 26 8.65 2.91 4.18
C LEU A 26 9.85 3.21 5.08
N VAL A 27 9.97 4.44 5.59
CA VAL A 27 11.02 4.81 6.57
C VAL A 27 10.87 3.98 7.86
N ASP A 28 9.67 3.86 8.38
CA ASP A 28 9.36 3.09 9.59
C ASP A 28 9.70 1.60 9.42
N LEU A 29 9.51 1.08 8.21
CA LEU A 29 9.90 -0.28 7.81
C LEU A 29 11.41 -0.41 7.50
N ARG A 30 12.18 0.67 7.59
CA ARG A 30 13.59 0.73 7.21
C ARG A 30 13.86 0.35 5.76
N LEU A 31 12.94 0.75 4.89
CA LEU A 31 13.00 0.57 3.44
C LEU A 31 13.36 1.91 2.78
N ASP A 32 14.64 2.21 2.69
CA ASP A 32 15.12 3.34 1.90
C ASP A 32 14.97 3.07 0.38
N ASP A 33 15.21 4.07 -0.43
CA ASP A 33 14.99 3.98 -1.88
C ASP A 33 15.84 2.88 -2.53
N ASP A 34 17.07 2.68 -2.07
CA ASP A 34 17.97 1.65 -2.62
C ASP A 34 17.53 0.24 -2.19
N THR A 35 17.10 0.10 -0.94
CA THR A 35 16.49 -1.13 -0.48
C THR A 35 15.21 -1.45 -1.26
N CYS A 36 14.34 -0.47 -1.49
CA CYS A 36 13.16 -0.65 -2.33
C CYS A 36 13.52 -1.16 -3.73
N ARG A 37 14.50 -0.54 -4.40
CA ARG A 37 14.99 -1.00 -5.72
C ARG A 37 15.53 -2.42 -5.68
N SER A 38 16.28 -2.77 -4.64
CA SER A 38 16.87 -4.11 -4.50
C SER A 38 15.82 -5.19 -4.25
N LEU A 39 14.71 -4.84 -3.59
CA LEU A 39 13.59 -5.74 -3.31
C LEU A 39 12.57 -5.82 -4.45
N GLY A 40 12.72 -5.00 -5.48
CA GLY A 40 11.79 -4.93 -6.59
C GLY A 40 10.49 -4.18 -6.24
N ILE A 41 10.61 -3.11 -5.45
CA ILE A 41 9.50 -2.22 -5.08
C ILE A 41 9.56 -0.97 -5.95
N ARG A 42 8.50 -0.74 -6.72
CA ARG A 42 8.29 0.47 -7.53
C ARG A 42 7.31 1.39 -6.81
N VAL A 43 7.64 2.68 -6.71
CA VAL A 43 6.76 3.67 -6.09
C VAL A 43 6.38 4.73 -7.11
N HIS A 44 5.08 4.96 -7.25
CA HIS A 44 4.53 5.99 -8.13
C HIS A 44 3.72 7.02 -7.35
N LYS A 45 4.04 8.30 -7.59
CA LYS A 45 3.29 9.44 -7.05
C LYS A 45 2.33 9.95 -8.12
N VAL A 46 1.05 9.94 -7.81
CA VAL A 46 0.01 10.54 -8.65
C VAL A 46 -0.16 12.01 -8.30
N ASN A 47 -0.02 12.89 -9.28
CA ASN A 47 -0.22 14.33 -9.10
C ASN A 47 -1.65 14.76 -9.42
N VAL A 48 -2.29 14.14 -10.43
CA VAL A 48 -3.68 14.37 -10.82
C VAL A 48 -4.44 13.06 -10.69
N VAL A 49 -5.35 12.98 -9.73
CA VAL A 49 -6.08 11.74 -9.42
C VAL A 49 -7.27 11.49 -10.34
N TRP A 50 -7.76 12.51 -11.02
CA TRP A 50 -8.90 12.40 -11.93
C TRP A 50 -8.82 13.39 -13.11
N PRO A 51 -8.92 12.91 -14.36
CA PRO A 51 -8.74 11.51 -14.74
C PRO A 51 -7.30 11.05 -14.52
N LEU A 52 -7.12 9.76 -14.23
CA LEU A 52 -5.79 9.16 -14.15
C LEU A 52 -5.19 9.12 -15.56
N GLU A 53 -3.93 9.53 -15.71
CA GLU A 53 -3.29 9.49 -17.03
C GLU A 53 -2.97 8.05 -17.40
N ALA A 54 -3.61 7.55 -18.47
CA ALA A 54 -3.63 6.15 -18.84
C ALA A 54 -2.25 5.60 -19.22
N THR A 55 -1.45 6.37 -19.99
CA THR A 55 -0.14 5.89 -20.47
C THR A 55 0.84 5.72 -19.31
N ILE A 56 0.97 6.73 -18.45
CA ILE A 56 1.84 6.69 -17.27
C ILE A 56 1.40 5.58 -16.31
N THR A 57 0.09 5.39 -16.16
CA THR A 57 -0.48 4.35 -15.29
C THR A 57 -0.16 2.95 -15.80
N ARG A 58 -0.27 2.71 -17.11
CA ARG A 58 0.09 1.43 -17.73
C ARG A 58 1.58 1.17 -17.64
N ASP A 59 2.41 2.18 -17.92
CA ASP A 59 3.87 2.08 -17.79
C ASP A 59 4.28 1.74 -16.34
N PHE A 60 3.63 2.36 -15.37
CA PHE A 60 3.84 2.03 -13.96
C PHE A 60 3.48 0.57 -13.66
N ALA A 61 2.35 0.08 -14.17
CA ALA A 61 1.84 -1.27 -13.88
C ALA A 61 2.64 -2.39 -14.59
N GLN A 62 3.36 -2.06 -15.67
CA GLN A 62 4.03 -3.05 -16.49
C GLN A 62 5.09 -3.84 -15.72
N GLY A 63 4.98 -5.18 -15.79
CA GLY A 63 5.92 -6.11 -15.15
C GLY A 63 5.69 -6.33 -13.65
N LEU A 64 4.77 -5.60 -13.04
CA LEU A 64 4.43 -5.81 -11.63
C LEU A 64 3.54 -7.04 -11.44
N GLN A 65 3.71 -7.73 -10.34
CA GLN A 65 2.85 -8.84 -9.90
C GLN A 65 1.69 -8.32 -9.07
N GLU A 66 1.94 -7.29 -8.27
CA GLU A 66 0.96 -6.73 -7.35
C GLU A 66 1.14 -5.22 -7.21
N ILE A 67 0.04 -4.50 -7.06
CA ILE A 67 0.02 -3.05 -6.82
C ILE A 67 -0.81 -2.78 -5.57
N LEU A 68 -0.22 -2.08 -4.60
CA LEU A 68 -0.91 -1.52 -3.45
C LEU A 68 -1.28 -0.06 -3.73
N VAL A 69 -2.58 0.24 -3.70
CA VAL A 69 -3.11 1.60 -3.81
C VAL A 69 -3.32 2.17 -2.42
N VAL A 70 -2.64 3.27 -2.11
CA VAL A 70 -2.74 3.96 -0.82
C VAL A 70 -3.53 5.25 -0.99
N GLU A 71 -4.79 5.25 -0.56
CA GLU A 71 -5.72 6.36 -0.67
C GLU A 71 -6.44 6.65 0.65
N GLU A 72 -6.63 7.94 0.96
CA GLU A 72 -7.57 8.36 2.01
C GLU A 72 -9.02 8.22 1.51
N LYS A 73 -9.93 7.88 2.40
CA LYS A 73 -11.40 7.86 2.21
C LYS A 73 -11.87 7.00 1.03
N ARG A 74 -11.92 7.55 -0.21
CA ARG A 74 -12.52 6.89 -1.37
C ARG A 74 -11.49 6.28 -2.32
N GLN A 75 -11.88 5.21 -3.00
CA GLN A 75 -11.07 4.44 -3.96
C GLN A 75 -11.08 5.11 -5.35
N VAL A 76 -10.52 6.29 -5.49
CA VAL A 76 -10.50 7.03 -6.76
C VAL A 76 -9.44 6.50 -7.71
N ILE A 77 -8.21 6.30 -7.23
CA ILE A 77 -7.10 5.75 -8.02
C ILE A 77 -7.33 4.26 -8.27
N GLU A 78 -7.75 3.52 -7.25
CA GLU A 78 -7.94 2.07 -7.32
C GLU A 78 -8.91 1.66 -8.42
N TYR A 79 -10.07 2.32 -8.53
CA TYR A 79 -11.06 1.99 -9.56
C TYR A 79 -10.55 2.30 -10.96
N GLN A 80 -9.94 3.45 -11.16
CA GLN A 80 -9.41 3.82 -12.47
C GLN A 80 -8.27 2.88 -12.88
N LEU A 81 -7.39 2.51 -11.94
CA LEU A 81 -6.32 1.56 -12.21
C LEU A 81 -6.87 0.17 -12.59
N LYS A 82 -7.87 -0.32 -11.85
CA LYS A 82 -8.54 -1.59 -12.18
C LYS A 82 -9.21 -1.54 -13.56
N GLU A 83 -9.86 -0.44 -13.91
CA GLU A 83 -10.48 -0.22 -15.21
C GLU A 83 -9.43 -0.26 -16.34
N GLU A 84 -8.32 0.47 -16.20
CA GLU A 84 -7.25 0.53 -17.18
C GLU A 84 -6.59 -0.85 -17.42
N LEU A 85 -6.53 -1.68 -16.39
CA LEU A 85 -5.89 -2.99 -16.45
C LEU A 85 -6.85 -4.14 -16.78
N TYR A 86 -8.15 -3.89 -16.82
CA TYR A 86 -9.17 -4.94 -16.94
C TYR A 86 -8.96 -5.88 -18.13
N ASN A 87 -8.61 -5.32 -19.29
CA ASN A 87 -8.40 -6.08 -20.53
C ASN A 87 -6.98 -6.63 -20.69
N TRP A 88 -6.13 -6.46 -19.71
CA TRP A 88 -4.81 -7.08 -19.74
C TRP A 88 -4.95 -8.60 -19.58
N ARG A 89 -4.09 -9.34 -20.26
CA ARG A 89 -4.04 -10.80 -20.11
C ARG A 89 -3.74 -11.15 -18.65
N ALA A 90 -4.39 -12.20 -18.16
CA ALA A 90 -4.28 -12.60 -16.75
C ALA A 90 -2.85 -12.94 -16.30
N ASP A 91 -1.98 -13.40 -17.23
CA ASP A 91 -0.59 -13.75 -16.96
C ASP A 91 0.33 -12.55 -16.79
N VAL A 92 -0.10 -11.35 -17.21
CA VAL A 92 0.71 -10.11 -17.11
C VAL A 92 0.02 -9.01 -16.29
N ARG A 93 -1.25 -9.20 -15.95
CA ARG A 93 -2.05 -8.25 -15.18
C ARG A 93 -1.69 -8.34 -13.70
N PRO A 94 -1.22 -7.24 -13.08
CA PRO A 94 -0.96 -7.24 -11.65
C PRO A 94 -2.25 -7.39 -10.84
N ASN A 95 -2.14 -7.98 -9.65
CA ASN A 95 -3.19 -7.93 -8.65
C ASN A 95 -3.24 -6.54 -8.04
N VAL A 96 -4.40 -5.88 -8.03
CA VAL A 96 -4.57 -4.53 -7.48
C VAL A 96 -5.25 -4.61 -6.14
N LEU A 97 -4.57 -4.16 -5.11
CA LEU A 97 -5.01 -4.12 -3.73
C LEU A 97 -5.16 -2.68 -3.27
N GLY A 98 -6.14 -2.42 -2.44
CA GLY A 98 -6.38 -1.09 -1.89
C GLY A 98 -7.05 -1.17 -0.52
N LYS A 99 -8.34 -0.89 -0.46
CA LYS A 99 -9.09 -0.97 0.81
C LYS A 99 -9.25 -2.40 1.31
N PHE A 100 -9.31 -3.37 0.41
CA PHE A 100 -9.48 -4.78 0.73
C PHE A 100 -8.24 -5.60 0.35
N ASP A 101 -8.01 -6.67 1.09
CA ASP A 101 -7.00 -7.68 0.80
C ASP A 101 -7.58 -8.69 -0.21
N GLU A 102 -7.70 -8.25 -1.45
CA GLU A 102 -8.26 -9.04 -2.53
C GLU A 102 -7.22 -10.03 -3.05
N VAL A 103 -7.61 -11.28 -3.18
CA VAL A 103 -6.82 -12.30 -3.87
C VAL A 103 -7.43 -12.60 -5.24
N PRO A 104 -6.65 -13.03 -6.25
CA PRO A 104 -7.19 -13.40 -7.55
C PRO A 104 -8.31 -14.43 -7.41
N GLY A 105 -9.46 -14.13 -8.01
CA GLY A 105 -10.66 -15.00 -7.93
C GLY A 105 -11.55 -14.73 -6.72
N ASP A 106 -11.19 -13.84 -5.82
CA ASP A 106 -12.09 -13.39 -4.75
C ASP A 106 -13.18 -12.48 -5.33
N ASN A 107 -14.41 -12.66 -4.85
CA ASN A 107 -15.58 -11.87 -5.27
C ASN A 107 -15.78 -10.65 -4.36
N SER A 108 -14.72 -9.98 -3.97
CA SER A 108 -14.85 -8.73 -3.23
C SER A 108 -15.58 -7.70 -4.09
N GLY A 109 -16.70 -7.23 -3.60
CA GLY A 109 -17.64 -6.43 -4.41
C GLY A 109 -17.30 -4.95 -4.50
N GLY A 110 -16.11 -4.52 -4.11
CA GLY A 110 -15.72 -3.11 -4.12
C GLY A 110 -16.46 -2.26 -3.08
N GLU A 111 -16.37 -0.93 -3.24
CA GLU A 111 -16.89 0.06 -2.25
C GLU A 111 -18.40 -0.05 -1.98
N TRP A 112 -19.16 -0.48 -2.96
CA TRP A 112 -20.63 -0.51 -2.91
C TRP A 112 -21.22 -1.86 -2.51
N SER A 113 -20.37 -2.87 -2.31
CA SER A 113 -20.85 -4.17 -1.83
C SER A 113 -21.24 -4.06 -0.36
N MET A 114 -22.26 -4.83 0.00
CA MET A 114 -22.59 -5.04 1.41
C MET A 114 -21.38 -5.60 2.13
N PRO A 115 -21.05 -5.09 3.34
CA PRO A 115 -19.92 -5.60 4.08
C PRO A 115 -20.02 -7.12 4.24
N ASN A 116 -19.10 -7.83 3.62
CA ASN A 116 -18.96 -9.26 3.87
C ASN A 116 -18.10 -9.42 5.14
N PRO A 117 -18.58 -10.06 6.20
CA PRO A 117 -17.81 -10.27 7.43
C PRO A 117 -16.50 -11.04 7.21
N SER A 118 -16.39 -11.78 6.10
CA SER A 118 -15.18 -12.51 5.72
C SER A 118 -14.17 -11.67 4.94
N GLN A 119 -14.53 -10.45 4.52
CA GLN A 119 -13.60 -9.56 3.84
C GLN A 119 -12.57 -8.98 4.81
N ASN A 120 -11.32 -9.22 4.52
CA ASN A 120 -10.21 -8.63 5.24
C ASN A 120 -9.95 -7.22 4.75
N TRP A 121 -10.17 -6.23 5.60
CA TRP A 121 -9.76 -4.88 5.35
C TRP A 121 -8.22 -4.79 5.37
N LEU A 122 -7.64 -4.32 4.29
CA LEU A 122 -6.22 -4.00 4.22
C LEU A 122 -5.97 -2.56 4.70
N LEU A 123 -6.72 -1.60 4.15
CA LEU A 123 -6.69 -0.19 4.51
C LEU A 123 -8.13 0.30 4.75
N ARG A 124 -8.51 0.51 6.01
CA ARG A 124 -9.89 0.87 6.37
C ARG A 124 -10.30 2.25 5.81
N PRO A 125 -11.49 2.39 5.19
CA PRO A 125 -11.92 3.65 4.57
C PRO A 125 -12.32 4.74 5.57
N LYS A 126 -12.63 4.38 6.82
CA LYS A 126 -13.09 5.32 7.86
C LYS A 126 -12.03 5.69 8.89
N ALA A 127 -10.85 5.10 8.82
CA ALA A 127 -9.73 5.50 9.67
C ALA A 127 -8.93 6.59 8.95
N ASP A 128 -8.47 7.57 9.68
CA ASP A 128 -7.43 8.45 9.16
C ASP A 128 -6.25 7.59 8.71
N LEU A 129 -5.87 7.76 7.45
CA LEU A 129 -4.73 7.03 6.93
C LEU A 129 -3.49 7.59 7.64
N ALA A 130 -2.95 6.78 8.54
CA ALA A 130 -1.70 7.06 9.22
C ALA A 130 -0.58 6.20 8.65
N PRO A 131 0.70 6.55 8.86
CA PRO A 131 1.82 5.73 8.41
C PRO A 131 1.77 4.29 8.94
N ALA A 132 1.32 4.08 10.16
CA ALA A 132 1.30 2.76 10.80
C ALA A 132 0.44 1.71 10.08
N PRO A 133 -0.86 1.94 9.76
CA PRO A 133 -1.66 1.01 8.96
C PRO A 133 -1.04 0.71 7.59
N THR A 134 -0.49 1.72 6.93
CA THR A 134 0.17 1.56 5.63
C THR A 134 1.44 0.71 5.76
N ALA A 135 2.23 0.89 6.81
CA ALA A 135 3.42 0.09 7.08
C ALA A 135 3.05 -1.39 7.32
N ILE A 136 2.03 -1.65 8.12
CA ILE A 136 1.55 -3.01 8.40
C ILE A 136 1.06 -3.70 7.12
N ALA A 137 0.25 -3.01 6.32
CA ALA A 137 -0.25 -3.53 5.05
C ALA A 137 0.90 -3.84 4.08
N THR A 138 1.85 -2.91 3.92
CA THR A 138 3.02 -3.08 3.06
C THR A 138 3.89 -4.25 3.51
N ALA A 139 4.20 -4.35 4.79
CA ALA A 139 4.99 -5.44 5.34
C ALA A 139 4.33 -6.81 5.14
N ARG A 140 3.02 -6.90 5.34
CA ARG A 140 2.24 -8.13 5.11
C ARG A 140 2.33 -8.58 3.65
N ARG A 141 2.15 -7.66 2.70
CA ARG A 141 2.20 -7.99 1.28
C ARG A 141 3.60 -8.35 0.81
N LEU A 142 4.62 -7.62 1.25
CA LEU A 142 6.02 -7.95 0.94
C LEU A 142 6.41 -9.35 1.44
N LYS A 143 5.96 -9.72 2.65
CA LYS A 143 6.15 -11.07 3.17
C LYS A 143 5.51 -12.13 2.26
N THR A 144 4.28 -11.90 1.80
CA THR A 144 3.58 -12.80 0.87
C THR A 144 4.32 -12.95 -0.46
N LEU A 145 4.97 -11.89 -0.94
CA LEU A 145 5.76 -11.90 -2.18
C LEU A 145 7.17 -12.51 -2.01
N GLY A 146 7.49 -13.04 -0.84
CA GLY A 146 8.73 -13.77 -0.61
C GLY A 146 9.96 -12.88 -0.46
N VAL A 147 9.82 -11.74 0.19
CA VAL A 147 10.97 -10.90 0.58
C VAL A 147 11.90 -11.69 1.52
N PRO A 148 13.24 -11.55 1.40
CA PRO A 148 14.18 -12.28 2.23
C PRO A 148 13.95 -12.11 3.74
N GLU A 149 14.04 -13.21 4.50
CA GLU A 149 13.76 -13.22 5.94
C GLU A 149 14.49 -12.15 6.76
N PRO A 150 15.77 -11.81 6.50
CA PRO A 150 16.44 -10.72 7.22
C PRO A 150 15.76 -9.36 7.03
N VAL A 151 15.13 -9.14 5.88
CA VAL A 151 14.35 -7.91 5.60
C VAL A 151 13.03 -7.96 6.36
N VAL A 152 12.35 -9.10 6.36
CA VAL A 152 11.11 -9.31 7.13
C VAL A 152 11.32 -9.04 8.61
N GLN A 153 12.43 -9.53 9.18
CA GLN A 153 12.77 -9.30 10.59
C GLN A 153 13.02 -7.81 10.88
N ARG A 154 13.73 -7.11 9.99
CA ARG A 154 13.93 -5.65 10.14
C ARG A 154 12.60 -4.87 10.05
N MET A 155 11.71 -5.25 9.14
CA MET A 155 10.39 -4.66 9.02
C MET A 155 9.52 -4.93 10.25
N ALA A 156 9.59 -6.11 10.84
CA ALA A 156 8.81 -6.49 12.02
C ALA A 156 9.14 -5.64 13.26
N ALA A 157 10.35 -5.11 13.36
CA ALA A 157 10.74 -4.20 14.42
C ALA A 157 10.05 -2.82 14.32
N GLY A 158 9.71 -2.37 13.10
CA GLY A 158 9.07 -1.08 12.85
C GLY A 158 7.69 -0.94 13.49
N PRO A 159 6.71 -1.81 13.20
CA PRO A 159 5.37 -1.74 13.81
C PRO A 159 5.38 -1.80 15.33
N ALA A 160 6.24 -2.61 15.94
CA ALA A 160 6.37 -2.70 17.40
C ALA A 160 6.84 -1.37 18.02
N ILE A 161 7.75 -0.67 17.36
CA ILE A 161 8.24 0.66 17.79
C ILE A 161 7.10 1.68 17.66
N ILE A 162 6.32 1.63 16.59
CA ILE A 162 5.20 2.54 16.35
C ILE A 162 4.10 2.31 17.41
N GLU A 163 3.71 1.07 17.66
CA GLU A 163 2.72 0.74 18.68
C GLU A 163 3.16 1.15 20.10
N ALA A 164 4.44 0.98 20.43
CA ALA A 164 5.01 1.44 21.69
C ALA A 164 4.97 2.97 21.81
N ARG A 165 5.24 3.68 20.72
CA ARG A 165 5.20 5.14 20.66
C ARG A 165 3.78 5.69 20.76
N GLU A 166 2.81 5.07 20.09
CA GLU A 166 1.39 5.44 20.18
C GLU A 166 0.84 5.21 21.60
N ARG A 167 1.20 4.09 22.24
CA ARG A 167 0.85 3.84 23.65
C ARG A 167 1.42 4.91 24.58
N ALA A 168 2.70 5.24 24.45
CA ALA A 168 3.35 6.25 25.27
C ALA A 168 2.69 7.63 25.11
N LEU A 169 2.30 8.00 23.87
CA LEU A 169 1.58 9.25 23.61
C LEU A 169 0.18 9.26 24.22
N ALA A 170 -0.55 8.14 24.13
CA ALA A 170 -1.88 8.01 24.74
C ALA A 170 -1.80 8.10 26.27
N GLU A 171 -0.82 7.47 26.89
CA GLU A 171 -0.60 7.55 28.36
C GLU A 171 -0.27 8.98 28.80
N THR A 172 0.52 9.72 28.02
CA THR A 172 0.88 11.12 28.32
C THR A 172 -0.32 12.08 28.20
N GLN A 173 -1.30 11.74 27.35
CA GLN A 173 -2.53 12.53 27.18
C GLN A 173 -3.60 12.21 28.24
N MET A 174 -3.49 11.10 28.94
CA MET A 174 -4.43 10.66 29.97
C MET A 174 -4.04 11.05 31.40
N ASP A 175 -2.89 11.72 31.60
CA ASP A 175 -2.49 12.23 32.91
C ASP A 175 -2.71 13.77 32.98
N PRO A 176 -3.90 14.25 33.41
CA PRO A 176 -4.21 15.67 33.54
C PRO A 176 -3.79 16.24 34.90
N SER A 177 -2.94 15.56 35.65
CA SER A 177 -2.45 16.00 36.96
C SER A 177 -1.00 16.48 36.87
N GLY A 178 -0.84 17.71 36.37
CA GLY A 178 0.37 18.49 36.43
C GLY A 178 0.01 19.95 36.67
#